data_532f7c212cb2caeef5a878754fb26e14
#
_entry.id   532f7c212cb2caeef5a878754fb26e14
#
_cell.length_a   1.000
_cell.length_b   1.000
_cell.length_c   1.000
_cell.angle_alpha   90.00
_cell.angle_beta   90.00
_cell.angle_gamma   90.00
#
_symmetry.space_group_name_H-M   'P 1'
#
loop_
_entity.id
_entity.type
_entity.pdbx_description
1 polymer ?
#
loop_
_entity_poly.entity_id
_entity_poly.type
_entity_poly.pdbx_seq_one_letter_code
_entity_poly.pdbx_strand_id
1 'polypeptide(L)'
;MVRISKDQYYLDIAFAVSKRSNCIKRHYGVVIVNNDEIIATGYNGSPRGEVNCCDLGFCNRLHAPSNSGDYSLCHSVHAEQNAIISAPREKILGAKMYLAGEELDTDAYEKDGSFIYNRMKECKPCPICERMIKNSGIEIVIG
;
A
#
# COMPACT_ATOMS: atom_id res chain seq x y z
N MET A 1 -19.48 21.49 -15.36
CA MET A 1 -18.98 20.66 -14.24
C MET A 1 -17.71 19.93 -14.66
N VAL A 2 -16.68 20.00 -13.84
CA VAL A 2 -15.43 19.26 -14.06
C VAL A 2 -15.39 18.10 -13.07
N ARG A 3 -15.29 16.89 -13.59
CA ARG A 3 -15.11 15.69 -12.76
C ARG A 3 -13.64 15.34 -12.59
N ILE A 4 -13.30 14.60 -11.56
CA ILE A 4 -11.92 14.13 -11.34
C ILE A 4 -11.45 13.26 -12.50
N SER A 5 -10.12 13.22 -12.72
CA SER A 5 -9.53 12.33 -13.71
C SER A 5 -9.69 10.85 -13.31
N LYS A 6 -9.53 9.95 -14.27
CA LYS A 6 -9.50 8.51 -13.96
C LYS A 6 -8.36 8.16 -13.03
N ASP A 7 -7.20 8.76 -13.19
CA ASP A 7 -6.07 8.51 -12.29
C ASP A 7 -6.38 8.92 -10.86
N GLN A 8 -6.99 10.09 -10.68
CA GLN A 8 -7.40 10.52 -9.34
C GLN A 8 -8.50 9.62 -8.77
N TYR A 9 -9.43 9.21 -9.59
CA TYR A 9 -10.49 8.27 -9.19
C TYR A 9 -9.90 6.95 -8.68
N TYR A 10 -8.98 6.34 -9.42
CA TYR A 10 -8.36 5.09 -8.99
C TYR A 10 -7.40 5.28 -7.80
N LEU A 11 -6.72 6.41 -7.70
CA LEU A 11 -5.92 6.73 -6.51
C LEU A 11 -6.80 6.89 -5.26
N ASP A 12 -7.96 7.48 -5.38
CA ASP A 12 -8.90 7.61 -4.25
C ASP A 12 -9.45 6.26 -3.83
N ILE A 13 -9.71 5.35 -4.77
CA ILE A 13 -10.09 3.96 -4.44
C ILE A 13 -8.94 3.25 -3.74
N ALA A 14 -7.72 3.38 -4.23
CA ALA A 14 -6.53 2.81 -3.57
C ALA A 14 -6.38 3.36 -2.15
N PHE A 15 -6.65 4.64 -1.95
CA PHE A 15 -6.63 5.23 -0.62
C PHE A 15 -7.70 4.63 0.29
N ALA A 16 -8.91 4.41 -0.21
CA ALA A 16 -9.96 3.72 0.54
C ALA A 16 -9.53 2.30 0.93
N VAL A 17 -8.88 1.58 0.01
CA VAL A 17 -8.31 0.25 0.28
C VAL A 17 -7.28 0.31 1.42
N SER A 18 -6.45 1.35 1.46
CA SER A 18 -5.42 1.52 2.50
C SER A 18 -5.99 1.53 3.91
N LYS A 19 -7.24 1.95 4.08
CA LYS A 19 -7.89 2.04 5.40
C LYS A 19 -8.11 0.69 6.08
N ARG A 20 -8.01 -0.41 5.35
CA ARG A 20 -8.08 -1.76 5.92
C ARG A 20 -6.72 -2.29 6.38
N SER A 21 -5.64 -1.59 6.14
CA SER A 21 -4.32 -1.99 6.64
C SER A 21 -4.33 -2.16 8.15
N ASN A 22 -3.66 -3.20 8.64
CA ASN A 22 -3.48 -3.44 10.06
C ASN A 22 -2.10 -3.02 10.59
N CYS A 23 -1.32 -2.31 9.79
CA CYS A 23 -0.05 -1.74 10.20
C CYS A 23 -0.28 -0.48 11.06
N ILE A 24 0.69 -0.18 11.91
CA ILE A 24 0.63 1.02 12.76
C ILE A 24 1.26 2.21 12.03
N LYS A 25 2.43 2.02 11.44
CA LYS A 25 3.24 3.10 10.89
C LYS A 25 2.68 3.68 9.59
N ARG A 26 2.31 2.83 8.65
CA ARG A 26 1.84 3.24 7.32
C ARG A 26 0.73 2.33 6.84
N HIS A 27 -0.25 2.93 6.20
CA HIS A 27 -1.33 2.24 5.54
C HIS A 27 -1.21 2.46 4.04
N TYR A 28 -0.96 1.40 3.30
CA TYR A 28 -0.89 1.43 1.84
C TYR A 28 -2.06 0.68 1.23
N GLY A 29 -2.56 1.20 0.14
CA GLY A 29 -3.58 0.54 -0.66
C GLY A 29 -3.18 0.55 -2.13
N VAL A 30 -3.50 -0.53 -2.81
CA VAL A 30 -3.18 -0.73 -4.22
C VAL A 30 -4.44 -1.16 -4.97
N VAL A 31 -4.61 -0.60 -6.15
CA VAL A 31 -5.61 -1.03 -7.13
C VAL A 31 -4.89 -1.33 -8.43
N ILE A 32 -5.12 -2.51 -8.98
CA ILE A 32 -4.62 -2.89 -10.31
C ILE A 32 -5.76 -2.79 -11.30
N VAL A 33 -5.53 -2.04 -12.38
CA VAL A 33 -6.55 -1.73 -13.39
C VAL A 33 -6.06 -2.17 -14.76
N ASN A 34 -6.89 -2.87 -15.49
CA ASN A 34 -6.63 -3.18 -16.88
C ASN A 34 -7.91 -2.99 -17.69
N ASN A 35 -7.78 -2.33 -18.83
CA ASN A 35 -8.92 -2.04 -19.71
C ASN A 35 -10.09 -1.36 -18.96
N ASP A 36 -9.74 -0.38 -18.11
CA ASP A 36 -10.68 0.38 -17.28
C ASP A 36 -11.50 -0.49 -16.30
N GLU A 37 -10.97 -1.64 -15.94
CA GLU A 37 -11.56 -2.58 -14.99
C GLU A 37 -10.61 -2.82 -13.82
N ILE A 38 -11.11 -2.71 -12.60
CA ILE A 38 -10.34 -3.10 -11.40
C ILE A 38 -10.27 -4.63 -11.37
N ILE A 39 -9.06 -5.16 -11.45
CA ILE A 39 -8.83 -6.62 -11.47
C ILE A 39 -8.32 -7.16 -10.14
N ALA A 40 -7.75 -6.32 -9.28
CA ALA A 40 -7.30 -6.71 -7.95
C ALA A 40 -7.11 -5.49 -7.09
N THR A 41 -7.21 -5.70 -5.78
CA THR A 41 -6.83 -4.72 -4.76
C THR A 41 -5.92 -5.39 -3.74
N GLY A 42 -5.17 -4.59 -3.00
CA GLY A 42 -4.34 -5.09 -1.90
C GLY A 42 -4.05 -3.97 -0.91
N TYR A 43 -3.92 -4.33 0.34
CA TYR A 43 -3.43 -3.44 1.40
C TYR A 43 -2.34 -4.16 2.19
N ASN A 44 -1.48 -3.41 2.84
CA ASN A 44 -0.39 -3.99 3.61
C ASN A 44 -0.88 -4.48 4.98
N GLY A 45 -0.25 -5.53 5.46
CA GLY A 45 -0.58 -6.09 6.76
C GLY A 45 0.11 -7.40 7.02
N SER A 46 -0.05 -7.91 8.24
CA SER A 46 0.47 -9.22 8.63
C SER A 46 -0.12 -10.32 7.73
N PRO A 47 0.62 -11.40 7.50
CA PRO A 47 0.07 -12.53 6.76
C PRO A 47 -1.27 -12.99 7.35
N ARG A 48 -2.16 -13.47 6.48
CA ARG A 48 -3.48 -13.94 6.91
C ARG A 48 -3.35 -15.04 7.96
N GLY A 49 -4.10 -14.90 9.04
CA GLY A 49 -4.08 -15.84 10.16
C GLY A 49 -3.04 -15.56 11.21
N GLU A 50 -2.13 -14.61 10.99
CA GLU A 50 -1.16 -14.15 11.98
C GLU A 50 -1.68 -12.94 12.75
N VAL A 51 -1.03 -12.65 13.89
CA VAL A 51 -1.39 -11.49 14.73
C VAL A 51 -1.15 -10.20 13.97
N ASN A 52 -2.13 -9.31 14.00
CA ASN A 52 -2.03 -7.99 13.36
C ASN A 52 -1.19 -7.03 14.20
N CYS A 53 -0.40 -6.18 13.54
CA CYS A 53 0.40 -5.17 14.25
C CYS A 53 -0.48 -4.21 15.07
N CYS A 54 -1.65 -3.85 14.58
CA CYS A 54 -2.58 -3.00 15.33
C CYS A 54 -3.05 -3.65 16.64
N ASP A 55 -3.12 -4.98 16.71
CA ASP A 55 -3.46 -5.72 17.93
C ASP A 55 -2.27 -5.82 18.89
N LEU A 56 -1.05 -5.86 18.35
CA LEU A 56 0.18 -5.81 19.17
C LEU A 56 0.41 -4.45 19.82
N GLY A 57 -0.05 -3.38 19.17
CA GLY A 57 0.04 -2.02 19.70
C GLY A 57 1.39 -1.33 19.53
N PHE A 58 2.35 -1.93 18.84
CA PHE A 58 3.66 -1.33 18.57
C PHE A 58 4.20 -1.73 17.22
N CYS A 59 5.15 -0.95 16.71
CA CYS A 59 5.83 -1.21 15.44
C CYS A 59 7.35 -1.18 15.66
N ASN A 60 8.02 -2.30 15.37
CA ASN A 60 9.48 -2.42 15.51
C ASN A 60 10.25 -1.53 14.53
N ARG A 61 9.59 -1.02 13.50
CA ARG A 61 10.18 -0.16 12.48
C ARG A 61 9.65 1.27 12.51
N LEU A 62 9.07 1.70 13.63
CA LEU A 62 8.45 3.03 13.73
C LEU A 62 9.37 4.17 13.28
N HIS A 63 10.63 4.11 13.65
CA HIS A 63 11.64 5.13 13.34
C HIS A 63 12.56 4.78 12.17
N ALA A 64 12.36 3.62 11.53
CA ALA A 64 13.17 3.23 10.38
C ALA A 64 12.85 4.11 9.17
N PRO A 65 13.86 4.55 8.39
CA PRO A 65 13.61 5.28 7.16
C PRO A 65 12.80 4.47 6.16
N SER A 66 12.02 5.16 5.32
CA SER A 66 11.31 4.54 4.22
C SER A 66 12.30 3.88 3.27
N ASN A 67 11.98 2.67 2.81
CA ASN A 67 12.81 1.91 1.85
C ASN A 67 14.25 1.69 2.32
N SER A 68 14.45 1.52 3.63
CA SER A 68 15.79 1.29 4.20
C SER A 68 16.38 -0.09 3.89
N GLY A 69 15.58 -1.01 3.31
CA GLY A 69 16.05 -2.30 2.82
C GLY A 69 16.11 -3.42 3.87
N ASP A 70 16.00 -3.12 5.15
CA ASP A 70 15.95 -4.14 6.20
C ASP A 70 14.52 -4.31 6.71
N TYR A 71 13.90 -5.43 6.34
CA TYR A 71 12.54 -5.77 6.74
C TYR A 71 12.45 -6.94 7.71
N SER A 72 13.57 -7.37 8.29
CA SER A 72 13.61 -8.54 9.18
C SER A 72 12.76 -8.39 10.44
N LEU A 73 12.52 -7.16 10.88
CA LEU A 73 11.68 -6.85 12.04
C LEU A 73 10.22 -6.58 11.68
N CYS A 74 9.88 -6.59 10.40
CA CYS A 74 8.54 -6.31 9.91
C CYS A 74 7.90 -7.59 9.40
N HIS A 75 6.71 -7.93 9.91
CA HIS A 75 5.93 -9.10 9.47
C HIS A 75 4.99 -8.78 8.31
N SER A 76 4.93 -7.53 7.88
CA SER A 76 3.93 -7.06 6.94
C SER A 76 4.19 -7.57 5.53
N VAL A 77 3.14 -8.05 4.88
CA VAL A 77 3.11 -8.24 3.43
C VAL A 77 2.75 -6.89 2.80
N HIS A 78 3.45 -6.49 1.76
CA HIS A 78 3.22 -5.20 1.13
C HIS A 78 1.91 -5.18 0.33
N ALA A 79 1.32 -4.00 0.20
CA ALA A 79 0.07 -3.82 -0.54
C ALA A 79 0.20 -4.27 -2.00
N GLU A 80 1.32 -3.95 -2.64
CA GLU A 80 1.62 -4.34 -4.01
C GLU A 80 1.69 -5.87 -4.15
N GLN A 81 2.33 -6.55 -3.20
CA GLN A 81 2.44 -8.00 -3.18
C GLN A 81 1.05 -8.64 -3.07
N ASN A 82 0.21 -8.16 -2.14
CA ASN A 82 -1.13 -8.68 -1.96
C ASN A 82 -2.01 -8.48 -3.20
N ALA A 83 -1.92 -7.33 -3.84
CA ALA A 83 -2.66 -7.08 -5.07
C ALA A 83 -2.22 -8.00 -6.21
N ILE A 84 -0.91 -8.19 -6.40
CA ILE A 84 -0.36 -9.07 -7.43
C ILE A 84 -0.78 -10.53 -7.20
N ILE A 85 -0.71 -11.00 -5.96
CA ILE A 85 -1.12 -12.36 -5.59
C ILE A 85 -2.60 -12.60 -5.93
N SER A 86 -3.44 -11.59 -5.76
CA SER A 86 -4.89 -11.70 -5.98
C SER A 86 -5.29 -11.53 -7.45
N ALA A 87 -4.41 -11.03 -8.31
CA ALA A 87 -4.75 -10.74 -9.71
C ALA A 87 -4.63 -11.98 -10.60
N PRO A 88 -5.57 -12.20 -11.53
CA PRO A 88 -5.43 -13.22 -12.56
C PRO A 88 -4.23 -12.91 -13.47
N ARG A 89 -3.44 -13.91 -13.78
CA ARG A 89 -2.21 -13.75 -14.58
C ARG A 89 -2.47 -13.12 -15.95
N GLU A 90 -3.51 -13.56 -16.65
CA GLU A 90 -3.87 -13.06 -17.98
C GLU A 90 -4.37 -11.61 -17.97
N LYS A 91 -4.91 -11.15 -16.85
CA LYS A 91 -5.46 -9.79 -16.73
C LYS A 91 -4.44 -8.78 -16.19
N ILE A 92 -3.39 -9.24 -15.50
CA ILE A 92 -2.37 -8.35 -14.96
C ILE A 92 -1.39 -7.85 -16.03
N LEU A 93 -1.22 -8.62 -17.12
CA LEU A 93 -0.34 -8.23 -18.22
C LEU A 93 -0.81 -6.93 -18.88
N GLY A 94 0.07 -5.93 -18.92
CA GLY A 94 -0.24 -4.62 -19.47
C GLY A 94 -1.06 -3.71 -18.56
N ALA A 95 -1.31 -4.11 -17.34
CA ALA A 95 -2.13 -3.34 -16.40
C ALA A 95 -1.42 -2.10 -15.86
N LYS A 96 -2.20 -1.24 -15.21
CA LYS A 96 -1.72 -0.11 -14.40
C LYS A 96 -1.91 -0.43 -12.92
N MET A 97 -0.96 0.00 -12.11
CA MET A 97 -1.07 -0.08 -10.66
C MET A 97 -1.19 1.32 -10.07
N TYR A 98 -2.18 1.51 -9.21
CA TYR A 98 -2.38 2.73 -8.44
C TYR A 98 -2.06 2.47 -6.99
N LEU A 99 -1.18 3.27 -6.41
CA LEU A 99 -0.69 3.13 -5.05
C LEU A 99 -0.96 4.42 -4.28
N ALA A 100 -1.67 4.32 -3.18
CA ALA A 100 -1.94 5.44 -2.29
C ALA A 100 -1.79 5.00 -0.84
N GLY A 101 -1.69 5.95 0.06
CA GLY A 101 -1.56 5.62 1.47
C GLY A 101 -1.50 6.82 2.39
N GLU A 102 -1.38 6.49 3.66
CA GLU A 102 -1.23 7.46 4.74
C GLU A 102 -0.18 6.99 5.73
N GLU A 103 0.40 7.92 6.45
CA GLU A 103 1.40 7.59 7.47
C GLU A 103 1.06 8.23 8.81
N LEU A 104 1.48 7.55 9.86
CA LEU A 104 1.32 8.02 11.23
C LEU A 104 2.09 9.32 11.43
N ASP A 105 1.43 10.31 12.03
CA ASP A 105 2.10 11.48 12.56
C ASP A 105 2.89 11.06 13.80
N THR A 106 4.18 10.79 13.61
CA THR A 106 5.04 10.30 14.69
C THR A 106 5.24 11.33 15.79
N ASP A 107 5.23 12.61 15.47
CA ASP A 107 5.37 13.68 16.46
C ASP A 107 4.14 13.72 17.39
N ALA A 108 2.94 13.62 16.85
CA ALA A 108 1.73 13.56 17.64
C ALA A 108 1.68 12.27 18.49
N TYR A 109 2.09 11.16 17.93
CA TYR A 109 2.15 9.87 18.63
C TYR A 109 3.12 9.92 19.81
N GLU A 110 4.32 10.46 19.61
CA GLU A 110 5.33 10.57 20.66
C GLU A 110 4.92 11.57 21.76
N LYS A 111 4.18 12.61 21.37
CA LYS A 111 3.74 13.65 22.31
C LYS A 111 2.66 13.15 23.28
N ASP A 112 1.63 12.46 22.78
CA ASP A 112 0.47 12.09 23.57
C ASP A 112 -0.15 10.71 23.25
N GLY A 113 0.52 9.90 22.41
CA GLY A 113 0.03 8.59 22.02
C GLY A 113 -1.10 8.61 20.99
N SER A 114 -1.36 9.76 20.36
CA SER A 114 -2.42 9.88 19.36
C SER A 114 -2.09 9.15 18.07
N PHE A 115 -3.09 8.46 17.52
CA PHE A 115 -2.99 7.82 16.20
C PHE A 115 -3.62 8.73 15.15
N ILE A 116 -2.83 9.68 14.65
CA ILE A 116 -3.22 10.61 13.59
C ILE A 116 -2.48 10.22 12.32
N TYR A 117 -3.22 10.02 11.23
CA TYR A 117 -2.67 9.64 9.94
C TYR A 117 -2.87 10.72 8.91
N ASN A 118 -1.81 11.01 8.16
CA ASN A 118 -1.82 12.01 7.09
C ASN A 118 -1.64 11.30 5.74
N ARG A 119 -2.51 11.62 4.77
CA ARG A 119 -2.40 11.10 3.42
C ARG A 119 -1.07 11.53 2.80
N MET A 120 -0.33 10.58 2.26
CA MET A 120 0.91 10.86 1.54
C MET A 120 0.60 11.46 0.18
N LYS A 121 1.37 12.49 -0.22
CA LYS A 121 1.21 13.16 -1.51
C LYS A 121 1.64 12.27 -2.66
N GLU A 122 2.63 11.43 -2.43
CA GLU A 122 3.23 10.53 -3.42
C GLU A 122 3.63 9.23 -2.75
N CYS A 123 3.32 8.12 -3.39
CA CYS A 123 3.73 6.79 -2.95
C CYS A 123 4.52 6.10 -4.05
N LYS A 124 5.60 5.43 -3.66
CA LYS A 124 6.44 4.66 -4.58
C LYS A 124 6.66 3.26 -4.03
N PRO A 125 6.66 2.22 -4.88
CA PRO A 125 6.99 0.88 -4.43
C PRO A 125 8.45 0.79 -3.99
N CYS A 126 8.71 -0.09 -3.02
CA CYS A 126 10.09 -0.40 -2.62
C CYS A 126 10.78 -1.21 -3.72
N PRO A 127 12.13 -1.34 -3.68
CA PRO A 127 12.86 -2.07 -4.72
C PRO A 127 12.41 -3.53 -4.91
N ILE A 128 11.99 -4.20 -3.84
CA ILE A 128 11.48 -5.58 -3.93
C ILE A 128 10.15 -5.60 -4.70
N CYS A 129 9.24 -4.70 -4.37
CA CYS A 129 7.96 -4.61 -5.06
C CYS A 129 8.12 -4.16 -6.51
N GLU A 130 9.08 -3.29 -6.82
CA GLU A 130 9.39 -2.92 -8.22
C GLU A 130 9.72 -4.13 -9.07
N ARG A 131 10.51 -5.07 -8.54
CA ARG A 131 10.86 -6.31 -9.25
C ARG A 131 9.63 -7.18 -9.50
N MET A 132 8.78 -7.32 -8.48
CA MET A 132 7.54 -8.08 -8.62
C MET A 132 6.60 -7.45 -9.65
N ILE A 133 6.47 -6.12 -9.62
CA ILE A 133 5.65 -5.36 -10.55
C ILE A 133 6.10 -5.60 -11.98
N LYS A 134 7.40 -5.48 -12.24
CA LYS A 134 7.97 -5.74 -13.57
C LYS A 134 7.73 -7.18 -14.01
N ASN A 135 7.99 -8.13 -13.12
CA ASN A 135 7.82 -9.55 -13.43
C ASN A 135 6.35 -9.93 -13.68
N SER A 136 5.42 -9.21 -13.10
CA SER A 136 3.99 -9.45 -13.29
C SER A 136 3.46 -8.96 -14.65
N GLY A 137 4.18 -8.06 -15.30
CA GLY A 137 3.76 -7.46 -16.57
C GLY A 137 2.96 -6.17 -16.42
N ILE A 138 2.87 -5.61 -15.23
CA ILE A 138 2.31 -4.26 -15.02
C ILE A 138 3.22 -3.25 -15.72
N GLU A 139 2.63 -2.38 -16.54
CA GLU A 139 3.40 -1.43 -17.36
C GLU A 139 3.61 -0.08 -16.69
N ILE A 140 2.64 0.39 -15.90
CA ILE A 140 2.64 1.74 -15.33
C ILE A 140 2.27 1.67 -13.85
N VAL A 141 3.02 2.39 -13.03
CA VAL A 141 2.70 2.60 -11.61
C VAL A 141 2.44 4.08 -11.40
N ILE A 142 1.30 4.41 -10.81
CA ILE A 142 0.89 5.77 -10.47
C ILE A 142 0.68 5.83 -8.95
N GLY A 143 1.39 6.75 -8.33
CA GLY A 143 1.32 6.90 -6.88
C GLY A 143 1.29 8.31 -6.35
#